data_80b67969b5d1b991f58f6bb213805d2e
#
_entry.id   80b67969b5d1b991f58f6bb213805d2e
#
_cell.length_a   1.000
_cell.length_b   1.000
_cell.length_c   1.000
_cell.angle_alpha   90.00
_cell.angle_beta   90.00
_cell.angle_gamma   90.00
#
_symmetry.space_group_name_H-M   'P 1'
#
loop_
_entity.id
_entity.type
_entity.pdbx_description
1 polymer ?
#
loop_
_entity_poly.entity_id
_entity_poly.type
_entity_poly.pdbx_seq_one_letter_code
_entity_poly.pdbx_strand_id
1 'polypeptide(L)'
;MASNGENSLKILQVSDCHVSSDPNASYRGQNADLNLQKLLPAMHAFSPDLVLLTGDVSEDASPASYDRVADMLETVGVPVLALPGNHDDPAVMQCRFPRGPWHGPCASTAGRWLLVLMDSTEPGRVSGSFTQQALEQFDGQLRDSSANFVLVALHHQPVPVNSPWIDRYALENPGSFFKHIDRDSRVRCITWGHVHHDFWKQRNDVVLLGAPSTVANSLPRTGRFTLDPAGPACRWLELGVDGAVDTGLLGPVQSPAGKTSQRIR
;
A
#
# COMPACT_ATOMS: atom_id res chain seq x y z
N MET A 1 -18.57 -34.82 -0.67
CA MET A 1 -17.28 -34.18 -1.03
C MET A 1 -17.51 -32.68 -0.85
N ALA A 2 -17.03 -32.12 0.25
CA ALA A 2 -17.14 -30.69 0.51
C ALA A 2 -16.23 -29.97 -0.49
N SER A 3 -16.79 -29.07 -1.31
CA SER A 3 -16.04 -28.14 -2.13
C SER A 3 -15.20 -27.29 -1.17
N ASN A 4 -13.86 -27.40 -1.24
CA ASN A 4 -12.99 -26.36 -0.69
C ASN A 4 -13.33 -25.09 -1.48
N GLY A 5 -14.26 -24.30 -0.96
CA GLY A 5 -14.57 -22.99 -1.48
C GLY A 5 -13.30 -22.15 -1.32
N GLU A 6 -12.62 -21.88 -2.42
CA GLU A 6 -11.56 -20.87 -2.42
C GLU A 6 -12.23 -19.56 -2.02
N ASN A 7 -11.93 -19.10 -0.80
CA ASN A 7 -12.41 -17.81 -0.32
C ASN A 7 -11.64 -16.68 -1.02
N SER A 8 -12.25 -15.51 -1.15
CA SER A 8 -11.54 -14.28 -1.53
C SER A 8 -10.39 -14.01 -0.56
N LEU A 9 -9.31 -13.39 -1.05
CA LEU A 9 -8.17 -12.95 -0.24
C LEU A 9 -8.43 -11.53 0.29
N LYS A 10 -8.47 -11.39 1.61
CA LYS A 10 -8.66 -10.12 2.28
C LYS A 10 -7.31 -9.48 2.64
N ILE A 11 -7.03 -8.32 2.08
CA ILE A 11 -5.81 -7.56 2.34
C ILE A 11 -6.17 -6.25 3.05
N LEU A 12 -5.41 -5.93 4.09
CA LEU A 12 -5.44 -4.62 4.71
C LEU A 12 -4.21 -3.84 4.23
N GLN A 13 -4.41 -2.80 3.43
CA GLN A 13 -3.34 -1.90 3.02
C GLN A 13 -3.20 -0.78 4.05
N VAL A 14 -2.03 -0.71 4.68
CA VAL A 14 -1.58 0.31 5.61
C VAL A 14 -0.48 1.11 4.93
N SER A 15 -0.50 2.44 5.00
CA SER A 15 0.45 3.28 4.29
C SER A 15 0.71 4.59 5.01
N ASP A 16 1.88 5.17 4.77
CA ASP A 16 2.21 6.54 5.17
C ASP A 16 1.94 6.75 6.68
N CYS A 17 2.55 5.88 7.50
CA CYS A 17 2.38 5.89 8.95
C CYS A 17 3.15 7.05 9.59
N HIS A 18 4.31 7.43 9.03
CA HIS A 18 5.18 8.52 9.50
C HIS A 18 5.39 8.52 11.02
N VAL A 19 5.58 7.33 11.59
CA VAL A 19 5.90 7.17 13.00
C VAL A 19 7.35 7.62 13.23
N SER A 20 7.61 8.37 14.29
CA SER A 20 8.94 8.89 14.61
C SER A 20 9.55 8.15 15.82
N SER A 21 10.84 8.31 16.07
CA SER A 21 11.50 7.78 17.29
C SER A 21 10.85 8.30 18.58
N ASP A 22 10.39 9.57 18.59
CA ASP A 22 9.60 10.13 19.68
C ASP A 22 8.11 9.83 19.47
N PRO A 23 7.45 9.04 20.35
CA PRO A 23 6.03 8.75 20.25
C PRO A 23 5.11 9.97 20.43
N ASN A 24 5.64 11.10 20.91
CA ASN A 24 4.90 12.35 21.04
C ASN A 24 5.12 13.29 19.83
N ALA A 25 5.98 12.92 18.90
CA ALA A 25 6.21 13.71 17.71
C ALA A 25 4.92 13.90 16.89
N SER A 26 4.85 15.01 16.19
CA SER A 26 3.69 15.36 15.34
C SER A 26 4.10 15.40 13.89
N TYR A 27 3.42 14.63 13.04
CA TYR A 27 3.49 14.74 11.60
C TYR A 27 2.27 15.54 11.09
N ARG A 28 2.50 16.65 10.40
CA ARG A 28 1.42 17.52 9.89
C ARG A 28 0.41 17.94 10.96
N GLY A 29 0.84 18.11 12.21
CA GLY A 29 -0.02 18.47 13.36
C GLY A 29 -0.83 17.31 13.95
N GLN A 30 -0.55 16.06 13.54
CA GLN A 30 -1.19 14.84 14.02
C GLN A 30 -0.18 13.95 14.72
N ASN A 31 -0.58 13.25 15.78
CA ASN A 31 0.25 12.24 16.39
C ASN A 31 0.07 10.90 15.66
N ALA A 32 1.17 10.38 15.09
CA ALA A 32 1.16 9.20 14.24
C ALA A 32 0.80 7.93 15.02
N ASP A 33 1.42 7.73 16.18
CA ASP A 33 1.16 6.56 17.04
C ASP A 33 -0.31 6.48 17.47
N LEU A 34 -0.86 7.59 17.98
CA LEU A 34 -2.26 7.64 18.40
C LEU A 34 -3.24 7.41 17.25
N ASN A 35 -2.93 7.93 16.06
CA ASN A 35 -3.81 7.77 14.91
C ASN A 35 -3.80 6.34 14.37
N LEU A 36 -2.62 5.68 14.30
CA LEU A 36 -2.54 4.27 13.96
C LEU A 36 -3.27 3.39 14.99
N GLN A 37 -3.08 3.65 16.29
CA GLN A 37 -3.77 2.94 17.36
C GLN A 37 -5.31 3.04 17.25
N LYS A 38 -5.85 4.21 16.86
CA LYS A 38 -7.30 4.38 16.65
C LYS A 38 -7.86 3.52 15.53
N LEU A 39 -7.03 3.07 14.57
CA LEU A 39 -7.44 2.22 13.47
C LEU A 39 -7.46 0.73 13.83
N LEU A 40 -6.67 0.29 14.82
CA LEU A 40 -6.54 -1.13 15.19
C LEU A 40 -7.88 -1.84 15.43
N PRO A 41 -8.88 -1.26 16.13
CA PRO A 41 -10.17 -1.92 16.30
C PRO A 41 -10.90 -2.21 14.98
N ALA A 42 -10.80 -1.30 14.00
CA ALA A 42 -11.40 -1.50 12.67
C ALA A 42 -10.62 -2.56 11.87
N MET A 43 -9.29 -2.57 12.00
CA MET A 43 -8.41 -3.57 11.37
C MET A 43 -8.73 -4.98 11.89
N HIS A 44 -8.85 -5.16 13.23
CA HIS A 44 -9.23 -6.42 13.83
C HIS A 44 -10.63 -6.87 13.39
N ALA A 45 -11.60 -5.95 13.35
CA ALA A 45 -12.97 -6.26 12.92
C ALA A 45 -13.07 -6.65 11.46
N PHE A 46 -12.19 -6.14 10.60
CA PHE A 46 -12.10 -6.54 9.18
C PHE A 46 -11.59 -7.97 9.02
N SER A 47 -10.72 -8.42 9.93
CA SER A 47 -10.13 -9.77 9.93
C SER A 47 -9.45 -10.09 8.60
N PRO A 48 -8.35 -9.40 8.25
CA PRO A 48 -7.61 -9.63 7.02
C PRO A 48 -6.87 -10.97 7.03
N ASP A 49 -6.48 -11.46 5.86
CA ASP A 49 -5.58 -12.61 5.70
C ASP A 49 -4.11 -12.16 5.70
N LEU A 50 -3.84 -10.90 5.33
CA LEU A 50 -2.52 -10.28 5.40
C LEU A 50 -2.60 -8.75 5.46
N VAL A 51 -1.53 -8.12 5.94
CA VAL A 51 -1.29 -6.67 5.86
C VAL A 51 -0.29 -6.38 4.75
N LEU A 52 -0.62 -5.40 3.91
CA LEU A 52 0.25 -4.82 2.89
C LEU A 52 0.67 -3.42 3.34
N LEU A 53 1.94 -3.25 3.72
CA LEU A 53 2.50 -2.00 4.19
C LEU A 53 3.21 -1.30 3.03
N THR A 54 2.65 -0.17 2.55
CA THR A 54 3.05 0.45 1.27
C THR A 54 3.88 1.73 1.44
N GLY A 55 4.85 1.69 2.37
CA GLY A 55 5.90 2.70 2.52
C GLY A 55 5.54 3.88 3.42
N ASP A 56 6.55 4.73 3.63
CA ASP A 56 6.55 5.85 4.58
C ASP A 56 6.09 5.41 5.97
N VAL A 57 6.67 4.29 6.41
CA VAL A 57 6.40 3.68 7.72
C VAL A 57 6.96 4.55 8.83
N SER A 58 8.18 5.03 8.61
CA SER A 58 8.91 5.90 9.51
C SER A 58 9.02 7.32 8.96
N GLU A 59 9.03 8.33 9.83
CA GLU A 59 9.35 9.71 9.48
C GLU A 59 10.86 10.00 9.57
N ASP A 60 11.56 9.30 10.47
CA ASP A 60 12.97 9.54 10.78
C ASP A 60 13.88 8.32 10.52
N ALA A 61 13.37 7.29 9.86
CA ALA A 61 14.05 6.05 9.53
C ALA A 61 14.70 5.34 10.74
N SER A 62 14.23 5.61 11.96
CA SER A 62 14.80 5.04 13.17
C SER A 62 14.33 3.60 13.42
N PRO A 63 15.18 2.71 14.00
CA PRO A 63 14.73 1.38 14.42
C PRO A 63 13.51 1.43 15.35
N ALA A 64 13.46 2.40 16.28
CA ALA A 64 12.38 2.54 17.24
C ALA A 64 11.02 2.85 16.60
N SER A 65 10.99 3.60 15.48
CA SER A 65 9.75 3.87 14.75
C SER A 65 9.23 2.61 14.07
N TYR A 66 10.10 1.83 13.40
CA TYR A 66 9.73 0.56 12.79
C TYR A 66 9.28 -0.47 13.81
N ASP A 67 9.96 -0.55 14.96
CA ASP A 67 9.58 -1.44 16.07
C ASP A 67 8.15 -1.18 16.51
N ARG A 68 7.78 0.09 16.76
CA ARG A 68 6.42 0.42 17.21
C ARG A 68 5.35 0.11 16.17
N VAL A 69 5.60 0.39 14.89
CA VAL A 69 4.64 0.03 13.83
C VAL A 69 4.50 -1.48 13.75
N ALA A 70 5.61 -2.23 13.80
CA ALA A 70 5.58 -3.68 13.78
C ALA A 70 4.80 -4.25 14.97
N ASP A 71 5.08 -3.76 16.21
CA ASP A 71 4.38 -4.21 17.42
C ASP A 71 2.86 -3.95 17.34
N MET A 72 2.44 -2.79 16.81
CA MET A 72 1.03 -2.49 16.58
C MET A 72 0.40 -3.43 15.55
N LEU A 73 1.06 -3.68 14.41
CA LEU A 73 0.54 -4.54 13.35
C LEU A 73 0.58 -6.03 13.73
N GLU A 74 1.51 -6.48 14.59
CA GLU A 74 1.54 -7.83 15.14
C GLU A 74 0.23 -8.18 15.89
N THR A 75 -0.43 -7.18 16.48
CA THR A 75 -1.73 -7.40 17.15
C THR A 75 -2.83 -7.84 16.20
N VAL A 76 -2.70 -7.56 14.89
CA VAL A 76 -3.65 -8.03 13.86
C VAL A 76 -3.53 -9.53 13.62
N GLY A 77 -2.38 -10.13 13.94
CA GLY A 77 -2.16 -11.58 13.97
C GLY A 77 -2.00 -12.24 12.58
N VAL A 78 -1.65 -11.48 11.56
CA VAL A 78 -1.49 -11.98 10.18
C VAL A 78 -0.14 -11.57 9.59
N PRO A 79 0.34 -12.23 8.52
CA PRO A 79 1.57 -11.85 7.87
C PRO A 79 1.56 -10.39 7.37
N VAL A 80 2.70 -9.71 7.47
CA VAL A 80 2.93 -8.39 6.90
C VAL A 80 3.88 -8.52 5.70
N LEU A 81 3.45 -7.99 4.55
CA LEU A 81 4.30 -7.74 3.40
C LEU A 81 4.56 -6.23 3.35
N ALA A 82 5.83 -5.82 3.26
CA ALA A 82 6.18 -4.41 3.37
C ALA A 82 7.10 -3.97 2.22
N LEU A 83 6.93 -2.74 1.76
CA LEU A 83 7.85 -2.07 0.85
C LEU A 83 8.18 -0.67 1.39
N PRO A 84 9.34 -0.10 1.05
CA PRO A 84 9.74 1.20 1.56
C PRO A 84 9.05 2.34 0.80
N GLY A 85 8.91 3.48 1.48
CA GLY A 85 8.64 4.78 0.88
C GLY A 85 9.87 5.69 0.92
N ASN A 86 9.72 6.93 0.47
CA ASN A 86 10.85 7.86 0.36
C ASN A 86 11.36 8.39 1.72
N HIS A 87 10.61 8.21 2.80
CA HIS A 87 11.06 8.51 4.18
C HIS A 87 11.77 7.31 4.84
N ASP A 88 11.66 6.11 4.29
CA ASP A 88 12.18 4.90 4.89
C ASP A 88 13.67 4.64 4.56
N ASP A 89 14.34 3.93 5.47
CA ASP A 89 15.62 3.26 5.19
C ASP A 89 15.35 1.76 4.98
N PRO A 90 15.48 1.25 3.75
CA PRO A 90 15.22 -0.16 3.46
C PRO A 90 16.10 -1.13 4.27
N ALA A 91 17.35 -0.75 4.59
CA ALA A 91 18.26 -1.61 5.34
C ALA A 91 17.85 -1.74 6.81
N VAL A 92 17.29 -0.69 7.39
CA VAL A 92 16.75 -0.73 8.76
C VAL A 92 15.39 -1.41 8.77
N MET A 93 14.51 -1.06 7.83
CA MET A 93 13.15 -1.55 7.73
C MET A 93 13.08 -3.08 7.57
N GLN A 94 13.95 -3.69 6.75
CA GLN A 94 13.97 -5.14 6.53
C GLN A 94 14.21 -5.96 7.81
N CYS A 95 14.85 -5.39 8.83
CA CYS A 95 15.09 -6.08 10.10
C CYS A 95 13.77 -6.41 10.83
N ARG A 96 12.77 -5.55 10.72
CA ARG A 96 11.45 -5.74 11.34
C ARG A 96 10.40 -6.28 10.38
N PHE A 97 10.55 -6.02 9.09
CA PHE A 97 9.65 -6.48 8.03
C PHE A 97 10.43 -7.32 7.00
N PRO A 98 10.74 -8.59 7.29
CA PRO A 98 11.63 -9.40 6.43
C PRO A 98 11.02 -9.76 5.07
N ARG A 99 9.72 -9.58 4.88
CA ARG A 99 9.01 -9.88 3.62
C ARG A 99 8.79 -8.61 2.82
N GLY A 100 9.76 -8.28 1.94
CA GLY A 100 9.71 -7.09 1.10
C GLY A 100 10.72 -7.13 -0.04
N PRO A 101 10.75 -6.11 -0.91
CA PRO A 101 11.58 -6.04 -2.10
C PRO A 101 13.03 -5.57 -1.81
N TRP A 102 13.64 -6.07 -0.74
CA TRP A 102 14.94 -5.59 -0.24
C TRP A 102 16.12 -5.84 -1.20
N HIS A 103 15.98 -6.79 -2.11
CA HIS A 103 17.01 -7.17 -3.10
C HIS A 103 16.45 -7.25 -4.53
N GLY A 104 15.40 -6.52 -4.81
CA GLY A 104 14.64 -6.53 -6.05
C GLY A 104 13.17 -6.84 -5.79
N PRO A 105 12.30 -6.89 -6.82
CA PRO A 105 10.89 -7.18 -6.64
C PRO A 105 10.65 -8.44 -5.82
N CYS A 106 9.74 -8.39 -4.86
CA CYS A 106 9.36 -9.51 -4.01
C CYS A 106 7.98 -10.03 -4.41
N ALA A 107 7.86 -11.32 -4.67
CA ALA A 107 6.59 -11.97 -5.03
C ALA A 107 6.14 -12.95 -3.94
N SER A 108 4.85 -12.93 -3.64
CA SER A 108 4.19 -13.86 -2.72
C SER A 108 2.90 -14.37 -3.33
N THR A 109 2.70 -15.69 -3.36
CA THR A 109 1.46 -16.28 -3.87
C THR A 109 0.48 -16.50 -2.71
N ALA A 110 -0.76 -16.06 -2.89
CA ALA A 110 -1.86 -16.31 -1.97
C ALA A 110 -3.11 -16.73 -2.77
N GLY A 111 -3.49 -18.01 -2.64
CA GLY A 111 -4.54 -18.61 -3.46
C GLY A 111 -4.26 -18.47 -4.96
N ARG A 112 -5.16 -17.81 -5.70
CA ARG A 112 -5.03 -17.58 -7.15
C ARG A 112 -4.28 -16.30 -7.52
N TRP A 113 -3.83 -15.53 -6.53
CA TRP A 113 -3.20 -14.23 -6.71
C TRP A 113 -1.69 -14.27 -6.47
N LEU A 114 -0.95 -13.61 -7.33
CA LEU A 114 0.44 -13.21 -7.10
C LEU A 114 0.45 -11.76 -6.61
N LEU A 115 1.04 -11.54 -5.46
CA LEU A 115 1.28 -10.20 -4.91
C LEU A 115 2.73 -9.84 -5.20
N VAL A 116 2.97 -8.82 -6.02
CA VAL A 116 4.33 -8.36 -6.36
C VAL A 116 4.55 -6.98 -5.74
N LEU A 117 5.55 -6.91 -4.86
CA LEU A 117 6.00 -5.67 -4.23
C LEU A 117 7.23 -5.17 -4.97
N MET A 118 7.19 -3.90 -5.38
CA MET A 118 8.26 -3.24 -6.13
C MET A 118 8.75 -2.01 -5.35
N ASP A 119 10.02 -1.98 -5.01
CA ASP A 119 10.65 -0.80 -4.44
C ASP A 119 10.81 0.26 -5.54
N SER A 120 10.11 1.38 -5.37
CA SER A 120 10.16 2.53 -6.27
C SER A 120 11.01 3.69 -5.72
N THR A 121 11.67 3.49 -4.57
CA THR A 121 12.45 4.56 -3.93
C THR A 121 13.78 4.80 -4.62
N GLU A 122 14.27 6.04 -4.53
CA GLU A 122 15.62 6.43 -4.90
C GLU A 122 16.29 7.16 -3.72
N PRO A 123 17.50 6.78 -3.34
CA PRO A 123 18.19 7.42 -2.22
C PRO A 123 18.28 8.95 -2.37
N GLY A 124 17.78 9.68 -1.35
CA GLY A 124 17.81 11.13 -1.32
C GLY A 124 16.80 11.83 -2.23
N ARG A 125 15.83 11.12 -2.81
CA ARG A 125 14.77 11.68 -3.65
C ARG A 125 13.39 11.45 -3.05
N VAL A 126 12.49 12.39 -3.30
CA VAL A 126 11.07 12.27 -2.91
C VAL A 126 10.25 11.59 -4.01
N SER A 127 10.66 11.72 -5.29
CA SER A 127 10.06 11.01 -6.41
C SER A 127 10.62 9.59 -6.52
N GLY A 128 9.86 8.68 -7.12
CA GLY A 128 10.30 7.32 -7.35
C GLY A 128 10.66 7.01 -8.80
N SER A 129 11.42 5.93 -9.00
CA SER A 129 11.63 5.35 -10.32
C SER A 129 11.90 3.84 -10.24
N PHE A 130 11.89 3.17 -11.39
CA PHE A 130 12.35 1.79 -11.51
C PHE A 130 13.56 1.70 -12.43
N THR A 131 14.58 0.98 -12.00
CA THR A 131 15.69 0.60 -12.88
C THR A 131 15.21 -0.40 -13.93
N GLN A 132 15.89 -0.46 -15.07
CA GLN A 132 15.62 -1.47 -16.10
C GLN A 132 15.75 -2.89 -15.52
N GLN A 133 16.73 -3.12 -14.66
CA GLN A 133 16.94 -4.41 -13.97
C GLN A 133 15.74 -4.78 -13.10
N ALA A 134 15.16 -3.86 -12.32
CA ALA A 134 13.98 -4.13 -11.48
C ALA A 134 12.77 -4.50 -12.34
N LEU A 135 12.58 -3.84 -13.49
CA LEU A 135 11.51 -4.15 -14.43
C LEU A 135 11.69 -5.53 -15.09
N GLU A 136 12.92 -5.90 -15.45
CA GLU A 136 13.23 -7.24 -15.99
C GLU A 136 13.04 -8.35 -14.95
N GLN A 137 13.42 -8.11 -13.69
CA GLN A 137 13.17 -9.03 -12.58
C GLN A 137 11.66 -9.18 -12.33
N PHE A 138 10.89 -8.11 -12.42
CA PHE A 138 9.43 -8.15 -12.35
C PHE A 138 8.85 -9.07 -13.45
N ASP A 139 9.27 -8.91 -14.72
CA ASP A 139 8.88 -9.81 -15.81
C ASP A 139 9.25 -11.27 -15.51
N GLY A 140 10.41 -11.50 -14.87
CA GLY A 140 10.83 -12.83 -14.42
C GLY A 140 9.85 -13.44 -13.44
N GLN A 141 9.47 -12.70 -12.40
CA GLN A 141 8.51 -13.18 -11.40
C GLN A 141 7.13 -13.48 -11.99
N LEU A 142 6.69 -12.69 -12.97
CA LEU A 142 5.44 -12.97 -13.69
C LEU A 142 5.53 -14.28 -14.49
N ARG A 143 6.65 -14.53 -15.21
CA ARG A 143 6.86 -15.76 -15.99
C ARG A 143 6.91 -17.01 -15.11
N ASP A 144 7.58 -16.89 -13.94
CA ASP A 144 7.80 -18.03 -13.05
C ASP A 144 6.56 -18.40 -12.22
N SER A 145 5.53 -17.54 -12.22
CA SER A 145 4.31 -17.73 -11.46
C SER A 145 3.19 -18.36 -12.29
N SER A 146 2.55 -19.38 -11.73
CA SER A 146 1.32 -19.99 -12.25
C SER A 146 0.02 -19.33 -11.73
N ALA A 147 0.12 -18.25 -10.97
CA ALA A 147 -1.05 -17.51 -10.47
C ALA A 147 -1.93 -17.00 -11.61
N ASN A 148 -3.24 -16.98 -11.36
CA ASN A 148 -4.22 -16.53 -12.37
C ASN A 148 -4.34 -15.01 -12.44
N PHE A 149 -4.05 -14.32 -11.34
CA PHE A 149 -4.21 -12.88 -11.20
C PHE A 149 -3.00 -12.28 -10.48
N VAL A 150 -2.74 -11.00 -10.74
CA VAL A 150 -1.60 -10.28 -10.18
C VAL A 150 -2.08 -8.96 -9.58
N LEU A 151 -1.64 -8.70 -8.34
CA LEU A 151 -1.65 -7.39 -7.70
C LEU A 151 -0.22 -6.88 -7.63
N VAL A 152 0.02 -5.65 -8.07
CA VAL A 152 1.31 -4.96 -7.96
C VAL A 152 1.22 -3.86 -6.93
N ALA A 153 2.15 -3.82 -5.98
CA ALA A 153 2.25 -2.78 -4.97
C ALA A 153 3.56 -2.01 -5.12
N LEU A 154 3.49 -0.69 -5.01
CA LEU A 154 4.62 0.22 -5.01
C LEU A 154 4.32 1.39 -4.05
N HIS A 155 5.30 2.29 -3.81
CA HIS A 155 5.02 3.46 -2.97
C HIS A 155 4.54 4.67 -3.79
N HIS A 156 5.23 5.05 -4.86
CA HIS A 156 4.95 6.26 -5.63
C HIS A 156 3.87 6.04 -6.69
N GLN A 157 2.90 6.95 -6.80
CA GLN A 157 1.82 6.88 -7.78
C GLN A 157 2.35 6.84 -9.23
N PRO A 158 1.90 5.87 -10.05
CA PRO A 158 2.32 5.77 -11.45
C PRO A 158 1.45 6.60 -12.42
N VAL A 159 0.44 7.31 -11.90
CA VAL A 159 -0.45 8.18 -12.66
C VAL A 159 -0.73 9.46 -11.88
N PRO A 160 -1.01 10.58 -12.55
CA PRO A 160 -1.47 11.79 -11.86
C PRO A 160 -2.76 11.53 -11.07
N VAL A 161 -2.77 11.97 -9.81
CA VAL A 161 -3.93 11.90 -8.91
C VAL A 161 -4.70 13.23 -8.85
N ASN A 162 -4.34 14.18 -9.71
CA ASN A 162 -4.89 15.53 -9.81
C ASN A 162 -4.68 16.37 -8.53
N SER A 163 -3.63 16.10 -7.79
CA SER A 163 -3.22 16.84 -6.60
C SER A 163 -1.81 17.40 -6.83
N PRO A 164 -1.66 18.64 -7.38
CA PRO A 164 -0.39 19.18 -7.83
C PRO A 164 0.72 19.19 -6.78
N TRP A 165 0.38 19.22 -5.48
CA TRP A 165 1.38 19.20 -4.41
C TRP A 165 2.15 17.86 -4.35
N ILE A 166 1.51 16.74 -4.74
CA ILE A 166 2.11 15.41 -4.70
C ILE A 166 2.40 14.86 -6.11
N ASP A 167 1.67 15.29 -7.13
CA ASP A 167 1.91 14.86 -8.52
C ASP A 167 3.31 15.23 -9.03
N ARG A 168 3.96 16.24 -8.44
CA ARG A 168 5.36 16.61 -8.74
C ARG A 168 6.39 15.58 -8.24
N TYR A 169 5.98 14.67 -7.38
CA TYR A 169 6.82 13.64 -6.75
C TYR A 169 6.35 12.22 -7.11
N ALA A 170 5.67 12.07 -8.23
CA ALA A 170 5.20 10.79 -8.76
C ALA A 170 6.34 9.87 -9.20
N LEU A 171 6.01 8.67 -9.65
CA LEU A 171 6.92 7.79 -10.36
C LEU A 171 7.40 8.48 -11.65
N GLU A 172 8.72 8.65 -11.83
CA GLU A 172 9.30 9.46 -12.95
C GLU A 172 9.26 8.74 -14.30
N ASN A 173 9.27 7.40 -14.28
CA ASN A 173 9.28 6.60 -15.51
C ASN A 173 8.03 5.70 -15.67
N PRO A 174 6.81 6.23 -15.50
CA PRO A 174 5.58 5.43 -15.55
C PRO A 174 5.36 4.76 -16.91
N GLY A 175 5.83 5.37 -17.98
CA GLY A 175 5.74 4.79 -19.32
C GLY A 175 6.52 3.47 -19.45
N SER A 176 7.70 3.37 -18.84
CA SER A 176 8.47 2.12 -18.79
C SER A 176 7.77 1.09 -17.93
N PHE A 177 7.31 1.47 -16.74
CA PHE A 177 6.55 0.58 -15.87
C PHE A 177 5.30 -0.01 -16.55
N PHE A 178 4.46 0.85 -17.16
CA PHE A 178 3.24 0.37 -17.83
C PHE A 178 3.51 -0.50 -19.06
N LYS A 179 4.64 -0.36 -19.74
CA LYS A 179 5.03 -1.27 -20.84
C LYS A 179 5.20 -2.71 -20.34
N HIS A 180 5.67 -2.90 -19.10
CA HIS A 180 5.79 -4.24 -18.48
C HIS A 180 4.44 -4.74 -17.97
N ILE A 181 3.65 -3.88 -17.33
CA ILE A 181 2.28 -4.19 -16.89
C ILE A 181 1.40 -4.66 -18.06
N ASP A 182 1.41 -3.95 -19.18
CA ASP A 182 0.53 -4.19 -20.32
C ASP A 182 0.86 -5.50 -21.09
N ARG A 183 2.00 -6.15 -20.80
CA ARG A 183 2.38 -7.45 -21.38
C ARG A 183 1.70 -8.63 -20.71
N ASP A 184 1.20 -8.48 -19.50
CA ASP A 184 0.60 -9.57 -18.73
C ASP A 184 -0.85 -9.25 -18.36
N SER A 185 -1.78 -9.89 -19.04
CA SER A 185 -3.22 -9.70 -18.84
C SER A 185 -3.73 -10.19 -17.49
N ARG A 186 -2.90 -10.88 -16.70
CA ARG A 186 -3.23 -11.32 -15.33
C ARG A 186 -3.18 -10.17 -14.33
N VAL A 187 -2.52 -9.03 -14.66
CA VAL A 187 -2.49 -7.87 -13.77
C VAL A 187 -3.88 -7.26 -13.69
N ARG A 188 -4.46 -7.26 -12.49
CA ARG A 188 -5.82 -6.76 -12.22
C ARG A 188 -5.83 -5.55 -11.30
N CYS A 189 -4.79 -5.37 -10.47
CA CYS A 189 -4.73 -4.30 -9.50
C CYS A 189 -3.31 -3.75 -9.38
N ILE A 190 -3.20 -2.43 -9.30
CA ILE A 190 -1.99 -1.72 -8.89
C ILE A 190 -2.37 -0.83 -7.72
N THR A 191 -1.65 -0.94 -6.59
CA THR A 191 -1.91 -0.14 -5.40
C THR A 191 -0.64 0.54 -4.89
N TRP A 192 -0.80 1.73 -4.28
CA TRP A 192 0.32 2.54 -3.82
C TRP A 192 -0.03 3.40 -2.60
N GLY A 193 0.98 3.98 -1.93
CA GLY A 193 0.90 4.98 -0.88
C GLY A 193 1.15 6.41 -1.38
N HIS A 194 1.93 7.18 -0.61
CA HIS A 194 2.51 8.49 -0.98
C HIS A 194 1.51 9.65 -1.16
N VAL A 195 0.30 9.37 -1.62
CA VAL A 195 -0.67 10.40 -2.02
C VAL A 195 -1.49 10.96 -0.86
N HIS A 196 -1.50 10.27 0.29
CA HIS A 196 -2.24 10.66 1.50
C HIS A 196 -3.72 10.97 1.24
N HIS A 197 -4.37 10.27 0.33
CA HIS A 197 -5.81 10.33 0.13
C HIS A 197 -6.30 9.12 -0.66
N ASP A 198 -7.60 8.86 -0.58
CA ASP A 198 -8.25 7.86 -1.41
C ASP A 198 -8.18 8.26 -2.89
N PHE A 199 -7.68 7.32 -3.71
CA PHE A 199 -7.69 7.47 -5.15
C PHE A 199 -8.13 6.17 -5.81
N TRP A 200 -8.96 6.31 -6.85
CA TRP A 200 -9.42 5.21 -7.67
C TRP A 200 -9.48 5.62 -9.15
N LYS A 201 -9.00 4.74 -10.02
CA LYS A 201 -9.11 4.88 -11.47
C LYS A 201 -9.07 3.52 -12.14
N GLN A 202 -9.84 3.35 -13.21
CA GLN A 202 -9.72 2.21 -14.11
C GLN A 202 -8.77 2.56 -15.26
N ARG A 203 -7.82 1.64 -15.56
CA ARG A 203 -6.97 1.70 -16.75
C ARG A 203 -7.00 0.34 -17.44
N ASN A 204 -7.68 0.25 -18.59
CA ASN A 204 -7.99 -1.03 -19.23
C ASN A 204 -8.67 -1.98 -18.21
N ASP A 205 -8.17 -3.22 -18.06
CA ASP A 205 -8.66 -4.18 -17.08
C ASP A 205 -7.96 -4.09 -15.71
N VAL A 206 -7.16 -3.05 -15.48
CA VAL A 206 -6.38 -2.85 -14.25
C VAL A 206 -7.01 -1.77 -13.39
N VAL A 207 -7.31 -2.10 -12.14
CA VAL A 207 -7.75 -1.14 -11.11
C VAL A 207 -6.52 -0.44 -10.52
N LEU A 208 -6.53 0.87 -10.45
CA LEU A 208 -5.48 1.72 -9.91
C LEU A 208 -5.95 2.35 -8.61
N LEU A 209 -5.25 2.09 -7.49
CA LEU A 209 -5.68 2.44 -6.14
C LEU A 209 -4.57 3.17 -5.38
N GLY A 210 -4.82 4.42 -4.96
CA GLY A 210 -3.99 5.13 -3.99
C GLY A 210 -4.55 4.98 -2.58
N ALA A 211 -3.70 4.70 -1.61
CA ALA A 211 -4.11 4.56 -0.22
C ALA A 211 -4.10 5.89 0.54
N PRO A 212 -5.00 6.06 1.50
CA PRO A 212 -4.88 7.11 2.49
C PRO A 212 -3.76 6.81 3.49
N SER A 213 -3.29 7.86 4.15
CA SER A 213 -2.35 7.78 5.27
C SER A 213 -3.06 7.39 6.57
N THR A 214 -2.35 6.64 7.41
CA THR A 214 -2.81 6.31 8.76
C THR A 214 -2.57 7.43 9.78
N VAL A 215 -1.94 8.53 9.38
CA VAL A 215 -1.68 9.67 10.28
C VAL A 215 -2.39 10.95 9.83
N ALA A 216 -2.16 11.41 8.60
CA ALA A 216 -2.65 12.69 8.12
C ALA A 216 -2.96 12.64 6.63
N ASN A 217 -4.22 12.78 6.28
CA ASN A 217 -4.69 12.81 4.90
C ASN A 217 -4.78 14.24 4.37
N SER A 218 -4.61 14.40 3.06
CA SER A 218 -4.80 15.66 2.36
C SER A 218 -6.11 15.61 1.58
N LEU A 219 -6.85 16.70 1.58
CA LEU A 219 -7.96 16.87 0.63
C LEU A 219 -7.43 16.68 -0.80
N PRO A 220 -8.10 15.88 -1.63
CA PRO A 220 -7.70 15.68 -3.01
C PRO A 220 -7.86 16.96 -3.85
N ARG A 221 -7.13 17.02 -4.96
CA ARG A 221 -7.19 18.13 -5.95
C ARG A 221 -6.75 19.48 -5.40
N THR A 222 -5.85 19.49 -4.42
CA THR A 222 -5.31 20.73 -3.84
C THR A 222 -3.89 21.01 -4.36
N GLY A 223 -3.54 22.28 -4.46
CA GLY A 223 -2.20 22.72 -4.91
C GLY A 223 -1.12 22.62 -3.81
N ARG A 224 -1.52 22.41 -2.56
CA ARG A 224 -0.68 22.21 -1.37
C ARG A 224 -1.33 21.18 -0.46
N PHE A 225 -0.54 20.55 0.41
CA PHE A 225 -1.11 19.70 1.47
C PHE A 225 -2.17 20.48 2.24
N THR A 226 -3.38 19.97 2.30
CA THR A 226 -4.52 20.55 3.01
C THR A 226 -5.16 19.45 3.84
N LEU A 227 -4.98 19.51 5.15
CA LEU A 227 -5.44 18.45 6.06
C LEU A 227 -6.92 18.13 5.84
N ASP A 228 -7.20 16.84 5.61
CA ASP A 228 -8.56 16.31 5.52
C ASP A 228 -9.10 16.07 6.95
N PRO A 229 -10.20 16.72 7.33
CA PRO A 229 -10.82 16.53 8.63
C PRO A 229 -11.42 15.13 8.84
N ALA A 230 -11.55 14.30 7.79
CA ALA A 230 -12.00 12.92 7.91
C ALA A 230 -11.03 12.06 8.77
N GLY A 231 -9.78 12.50 8.94
CA GLY A 231 -8.80 11.86 9.79
C GLY A 231 -8.06 10.69 9.15
N PRO A 232 -7.42 9.84 9.99
CA PRO A 232 -6.63 8.71 9.53
C PRO A 232 -7.51 7.62 8.93
N ALA A 233 -6.98 6.89 7.95
CA ALA A 233 -7.67 5.76 7.35
C ALA A 233 -6.66 4.74 6.79
N CYS A 234 -7.12 3.51 6.55
CA CYS A 234 -6.43 2.51 5.75
C CYS A 234 -7.37 1.95 4.69
N ARG A 235 -6.81 1.31 3.65
CA ARG A 235 -7.59 0.67 2.59
C ARG A 235 -7.75 -0.80 2.89
N TRP A 236 -8.92 -1.36 2.64
CA TRP A 236 -9.10 -2.79 2.52
C TRP A 236 -9.27 -3.20 1.05
N LEU A 237 -8.81 -4.40 0.73
CA LEU A 237 -8.99 -5.04 -0.57
C LEU A 237 -9.54 -6.45 -0.33
N GLU A 238 -10.49 -6.85 -1.13
CA GLU A 238 -10.97 -8.23 -1.21
C GLU A 238 -10.79 -8.72 -2.64
N LEU A 239 -9.85 -9.65 -2.83
CA LEU A 239 -9.41 -10.17 -4.12
C LEU A 239 -10.15 -11.45 -4.41
N GLY A 240 -11.07 -11.41 -5.36
CA GLY A 240 -11.93 -12.53 -5.73
C GLY A 240 -11.19 -13.65 -6.44
N VAL A 241 -11.70 -14.86 -6.33
CA VAL A 241 -11.21 -16.05 -7.05
C VAL A 241 -11.41 -15.97 -8.57
N ASP A 242 -12.24 -15.04 -9.01
CA ASP A 242 -12.53 -14.72 -10.41
C ASP A 242 -11.71 -13.52 -10.94
N GLY A 243 -10.84 -12.93 -10.11
CA GLY A 243 -10.03 -11.77 -10.44
C GLY A 243 -10.72 -10.43 -10.17
N ALA A 244 -11.92 -10.43 -9.59
CA ALA A 244 -12.57 -9.21 -9.13
C ALA A 244 -11.79 -8.56 -7.97
N VAL A 245 -11.85 -7.25 -7.88
CA VAL A 245 -11.23 -6.45 -6.81
C VAL A 245 -12.29 -5.59 -6.16
N ASP A 246 -12.69 -5.95 -4.94
CA ASP A 246 -13.52 -5.11 -4.10
C ASP A 246 -12.65 -4.31 -3.14
N THR A 247 -12.98 -3.05 -2.88
CA THR A 247 -12.16 -2.17 -2.03
C THR A 247 -12.99 -1.10 -1.34
N GLY A 248 -12.46 -0.57 -0.25
CA GLY A 248 -13.00 0.56 0.48
C GLY A 248 -12.05 1.02 1.57
N LEU A 249 -12.49 1.91 2.42
CA LEU A 249 -11.69 2.48 3.50
C LEU A 249 -12.19 2.01 4.86
N LEU A 250 -11.23 1.89 5.80
CA LEU A 250 -11.47 1.75 7.22
C LEU A 250 -10.94 3.01 7.91
N GLY A 251 -11.83 3.71 8.61
CA GLY A 251 -11.48 4.78 9.52
C GLY A 251 -11.56 4.33 10.98
N PRO A 252 -11.25 5.22 11.94
CA PRO A 252 -11.47 4.96 13.37
C PRO A 252 -12.94 4.59 13.60
N VAL A 253 -13.18 3.60 14.47
CA VAL A 253 -14.55 3.19 14.81
C VAL A 253 -15.23 4.35 15.55
N GLN A 254 -15.97 5.15 14.81
CA GLN A 254 -17.05 5.95 15.36
C GLN A 254 -18.33 5.16 15.14
N SER A 255 -19.26 5.17 16.12
CA SER A 255 -20.55 4.46 16.06
C SER A 255 -21.17 4.28 14.67
N PRO A 256 -21.99 3.28 14.38
CA PRO A 256 -22.14 2.61 13.08
C PRO A 256 -22.61 3.55 11.98
N ALA A 257 -21.69 4.13 11.27
CA ALA A 257 -21.92 4.83 10.01
C ALA A 257 -21.26 4.05 8.87
N GLY A 258 -22.05 3.75 7.87
CA GLY A 258 -21.90 2.76 6.83
C GLY A 258 -20.55 2.57 6.16
N LYS A 259 -20.27 1.31 5.86
CA LYS A 259 -19.24 0.87 4.91
C LYS A 259 -19.56 1.44 3.52
N THR A 260 -18.69 2.31 3.00
CA THR A 260 -18.75 2.69 1.59
C THR A 260 -17.93 1.67 0.81
N SER A 261 -18.58 0.70 0.19
CA SER A 261 -17.92 -0.30 -0.67
C SER A 261 -18.14 0.07 -2.14
N GLN A 262 -17.10 -0.05 -2.96
CA GLN A 262 -17.20 -0.05 -4.42
C GLN A 262 -16.82 -1.44 -4.93
N ARG A 263 -17.73 -2.08 -5.63
CA ARG A 263 -17.46 -3.36 -6.31
C ARG A 263 -17.15 -3.10 -7.77
N ILE A 264 -16.00 -3.62 -8.23
CA ILE A 264 -15.51 -3.46 -9.59
C ILE A 264 -15.39 -4.86 -10.20
N ARG A 265 -16.08 -5.06 -11.32
CA ARG A 265 -16.04 -6.31 -12.09
C ARG A 265 -15.23 -6.13 -13.37
#